data_a61171372ceb2f65482910feb87bd2b5
#
_entry.id   a61171372ceb2f65482910feb87bd2b5
#
_cell.length_a   1.000
_cell.length_b   1.000
_cell.length_c   1.000
_cell.angle_alpha   90.00
_cell.angle_beta   90.00
_cell.angle_gamma   90.00
#
_symmetry.space_group_name_H-M   'P 1'
#
loop_
_entity.id
_entity.type
_entity.pdbx_description
1 polymer ?
#
loop_
_entity_poly.entity_id
_entity_poly.type
_entity_poly.pdbx_seq_one_letter_code
_entity_poly.pdbx_strand_id
1 'polypeptide(L)'
;MKMKHTLLAAAALSLLSTTASAVDWGGYFRVGPGQKATTGDGAKCFGANMDGGTYRLGNECNTYGEFMLSQGGQAGGVDYKAYLMTNFFKESSDIGDGSTTIKVNQIYAEGKGFDVAPNQTFWIGRRFYGRADVHMVDTFFVNMTGSGAGADGFDLGVGTLNLAVFRTDENASANHGTRVNLDLNGVKTNPGGTLRVTAALTDFSGTGGKGGFGLSLQHNQANVFGGENTAWLQYAQGSAYLNMGFGGGTDDSDQKRWRLVESMQWTKGPLTGQALVVFGKQGTPNNKETFNTIGGRVAYAFTKNFKLQGELGVSSHKPQG
;
A
#
# COMPACT_ATOMS: atom_id res chain seq x y z
N MET A 1 -20.69 34.88 10.65
CA MET A 1 -19.59 34.22 9.91
C MET A 1 -19.90 32.75 9.56
N LYS A 2 -21.17 32.37 9.35
CA LYS A 2 -21.63 30.97 9.06
C LYS A 2 -22.03 30.71 7.60
N MET A 3 -21.95 31.72 6.71
CA MET A 3 -22.46 31.60 5.33
C MET A 3 -21.39 31.23 4.27
N LYS A 4 -20.09 31.27 4.60
CA LYS A 4 -19.03 31.00 3.63
C LYS A 4 -18.72 29.52 3.42
N HIS A 5 -19.06 28.66 4.37
CA HIS A 5 -18.79 27.21 4.25
C HIS A 5 -19.88 26.48 3.47
N THR A 6 -21.10 27.00 3.44
CA THR A 6 -22.23 26.40 2.70
C THR A 6 -22.09 26.62 1.18
N LEU A 7 -21.46 27.69 0.76
CA LEU A 7 -21.22 28.00 -0.67
C LEU A 7 -20.17 27.09 -1.32
N LEU A 8 -19.15 26.68 -0.55
CA LEU A 8 -18.12 25.75 -1.05
C LEU A 8 -18.67 24.31 -1.20
N ALA A 9 -19.54 23.86 -0.30
CA ALA A 9 -20.17 22.57 -0.40
C ALA A 9 -21.20 22.52 -1.55
N ALA A 10 -21.93 23.61 -1.79
CA ALA A 10 -22.87 23.72 -2.91
C ALA A 10 -22.17 23.81 -4.27
N ALA A 11 -21.01 24.46 -4.35
CA ALA A 11 -20.20 24.52 -5.58
C ALA A 11 -19.58 23.16 -5.93
N ALA A 12 -19.20 22.34 -4.94
CA ALA A 12 -18.71 20.98 -5.17
C ALA A 12 -19.83 20.01 -5.65
N LEU A 13 -21.07 20.22 -5.25
CA LEU A 13 -22.20 19.43 -5.73
C LEU A 13 -22.75 19.87 -7.09
N SER A 14 -22.60 21.14 -7.47
CA SER A 14 -23.10 21.64 -8.76
C SER A 14 -22.20 21.30 -9.95
N LEU A 15 -20.96 20.89 -9.72
CA LEU A 15 -20.06 20.40 -10.77
C LEU A 15 -20.41 18.96 -11.26
N LEU A 16 -21.35 18.30 -10.60
CA LEU A 16 -21.79 16.94 -10.95
C LEU A 16 -22.96 16.88 -11.94
N SER A 17 -23.41 18.01 -12.51
CA SER A 17 -24.69 18.08 -13.21
C SER A 17 -24.63 18.31 -14.73
N THR A 18 -23.53 17.99 -15.41
CA THR A 18 -23.52 18.11 -16.89
C THR A 18 -22.99 16.85 -17.54
N THR A 19 -23.89 16.13 -18.15
CA THR A 19 -23.85 14.86 -18.83
C THR A 19 -23.97 13.65 -17.90
N ALA A 20 -24.99 12.82 -18.14
CA ALA A 20 -25.16 11.52 -17.48
C ALA A 20 -24.06 10.56 -17.95
N SER A 21 -22.83 10.78 -17.48
CA SER A 21 -21.79 9.78 -17.63
C SER A 21 -22.09 8.65 -16.66
N ALA A 22 -22.05 7.42 -17.15
CA ALA A 22 -22.24 6.25 -16.31
C ALA A 22 -21.22 6.25 -15.17
N VAL A 23 -21.69 5.90 -13.97
CA VAL A 23 -20.80 5.65 -12.84
C VAL A 23 -20.09 4.34 -13.12
N ASP A 24 -18.75 4.37 -13.20
CA ASP A 24 -17.95 3.18 -13.26
C ASP A 24 -17.98 2.49 -11.89
N TRP A 25 -18.18 1.20 -11.88
CA TRP A 25 -18.08 0.42 -10.67
C TRP A 25 -17.09 -0.73 -10.86
N GLY A 26 -16.43 -1.11 -9.79
CA GLY A 26 -15.50 -2.21 -9.76
C GLY A 26 -15.40 -2.77 -8.35
N GLY A 27 -14.73 -3.90 -8.23
CA GLY A 27 -14.56 -4.48 -6.91
C GLY A 27 -13.82 -5.81 -6.95
N TYR A 28 -13.60 -6.28 -5.74
CA TYR A 28 -12.96 -7.55 -5.46
C TYR A 28 -13.58 -8.12 -4.20
N PHE A 29 -13.80 -9.40 -4.17
CA PHE A 29 -14.15 -10.08 -2.91
C PHE A 29 -13.53 -11.46 -2.84
N ARG A 30 -13.30 -11.92 -1.62
CA ARG A 30 -12.89 -13.28 -1.31
C ARG A 30 -13.61 -13.77 -0.07
N VAL A 31 -13.86 -15.05 -0.03
CA VAL A 31 -14.37 -15.80 1.14
C VAL A 31 -13.55 -17.07 1.23
N GLY A 32 -12.89 -17.29 2.35
CA GLY A 32 -12.05 -18.45 2.58
C GLY A 32 -12.44 -19.17 3.85
N PRO A 33 -12.95 -20.41 3.78
CA PRO A 33 -13.22 -21.23 4.95
C PRO A 33 -11.94 -21.88 5.46
N GLY A 34 -10.94 -21.13 5.87
CA GLY A 34 -9.67 -21.67 6.34
C GLY A 34 -9.86 -22.80 7.35
N GLN A 35 -9.12 -23.90 7.18
CA GLN A 35 -9.17 -25.06 8.06
C GLN A 35 -7.76 -25.54 8.40
N LYS A 36 -7.52 -25.85 9.67
CA LYS A 36 -6.35 -26.61 10.10
C LYS A 36 -6.54 -28.09 9.83
N ALA A 37 -5.46 -28.77 9.47
CA ALA A 37 -5.45 -30.22 9.33
C ALA A 37 -5.56 -30.97 10.67
N THR A 38 -5.33 -30.28 11.80
CA THR A 38 -5.45 -30.86 13.14
C THR A 38 -6.85 -30.67 13.70
N THR A 39 -7.45 -31.74 14.20
CA THR A 39 -8.81 -31.75 14.76
C THR A 39 -8.93 -30.89 16.02
N GLY A 40 -10.05 -30.19 16.16
CA GLY A 40 -10.49 -29.56 17.40
C GLY A 40 -10.51 -28.03 17.40
N ASP A 41 -9.79 -27.36 16.54
CA ASP A 41 -9.84 -25.91 16.41
C ASP A 41 -10.64 -25.54 15.16
N GLY A 42 -11.62 -24.66 15.29
CA GLY A 42 -12.37 -24.11 14.15
C GLY A 42 -11.48 -23.49 13.07
N ALA A 43 -12.08 -23.01 12.01
CA ALA A 43 -11.37 -22.34 10.91
C ALA A 43 -10.42 -21.26 11.45
N LYS A 44 -9.15 -21.40 11.17
CA LYS A 44 -8.12 -20.40 11.56
C LYS A 44 -7.32 -19.96 10.36
N CYS A 45 -7.07 -18.68 10.32
CA CYS A 45 -6.10 -18.10 9.40
C CYS A 45 -4.70 -18.54 9.80
N PHE A 46 -3.97 -19.09 8.85
CA PHE A 46 -2.54 -19.27 9.02
C PHE A 46 -1.84 -17.97 8.67
N GLY A 47 -0.95 -17.53 9.54
CA GLY A 47 -0.12 -16.37 9.30
C GLY A 47 1.12 -16.48 10.16
N ALA A 48 2.30 -16.55 9.58
CA ALA A 48 3.51 -16.19 10.27
C ALA A 48 3.59 -14.67 10.24
N ASN A 49 3.13 -14.03 11.31
CA ASN A 49 3.21 -12.58 11.47
C ASN A 49 4.65 -12.16 11.61
N MET A 50 5.08 -11.27 10.73
CA MET A 50 6.42 -10.68 10.75
C MET A 50 6.39 -9.28 10.16
N ASP A 51 7.40 -8.50 10.50
CA ASP A 51 7.70 -7.24 9.81
C ASP A 51 8.08 -7.44 8.32
N GLY A 52 8.20 -8.67 7.89
CA GLY A 52 8.39 -9.09 6.49
C GLY A 52 7.14 -9.58 5.79
N GLY A 53 6.00 -9.68 6.49
CA GLY A 53 4.73 -10.08 5.90
C GLY A 53 4.07 -11.30 6.54
N THR A 54 2.85 -11.58 6.12
CA THR A 54 2.05 -12.70 6.58
C THR A 54 1.95 -13.75 5.50
N TYR A 55 2.54 -14.93 5.71
CA TYR A 55 2.31 -16.08 4.83
C TYR A 55 0.89 -16.59 5.02
N ARG A 56 0.08 -16.52 4.01
CA ARG A 56 -1.30 -16.99 4.02
C ARG A 56 -1.42 -18.45 3.65
N LEU A 57 -0.35 -19.05 3.11
CA LEU A 57 -0.29 -20.43 2.64
C LEU A 57 -1.41 -20.79 1.65
N GLY A 58 -1.79 -19.81 0.81
CA GLY A 58 -2.91 -19.97 -0.09
C GLY A 58 -4.28 -20.07 0.60
N ASN A 59 -4.33 -19.84 1.91
CA ASN A 59 -5.51 -20.02 2.73
C ASN A 59 -6.11 -18.67 3.16
N GLU A 60 -7.03 -18.18 2.36
CA GLU A 60 -7.80 -16.99 2.68
C GLU A 60 -8.94 -17.38 3.62
N CYS A 61 -8.69 -17.35 4.92
CA CYS A 61 -9.64 -17.78 5.95
C CYS A 61 -10.55 -16.68 6.46
N ASN A 62 -10.55 -15.53 5.80
CA ASN A 62 -11.40 -14.39 6.13
C ASN A 62 -12.33 -14.04 4.97
N THR A 63 -13.29 -13.21 5.28
CA THR A 63 -14.13 -12.56 4.27
C THR A 63 -13.64 -11.13 4.10
N TYR A 64 -13.29 -10.79 2.88
CA TYR A 64 -12.89 -9.43 2.53
C TYR A 64 -13.46 -9.05 1.18
N GLY A 65 -13.94 -7.82 1.06
CA GLY A 65 -14.37 -7.27 -0.21
C GLY A 65 -14.12 -5.78 -0.30
N GLU A 66 -13.88 -5.33 -1.51
CA GLU A 66 -13.77 -3.92 -1.90
C GLU A 66 -14.83 -3.62 -2.94
N PHE A 67 -15.47 -2.47 -2.80
CA PHE A 67 -16.43 -1.96 -3.75
C PHE A 67 -16.07 -0.52 -4.10
N MET A 68 -15.76 -0.29 -5.36
CA MET A 68 -15.31 1.01 -5.86
C MET A 68 -16.35 1.60 -6.82
N LEU A 69 -16.66 2.86 -6.61
CA LEU A 69 -17.40 3.70 -7.54
C LEU A 69 -16.49 4.83 -8.02
N SER A 70 -16.57 5.17 -9.29
CA SER A 70 -15.88 6.34 -9.81
C SER A 70 -16.70 7.02 -10.90
N GLN A 71 -16.54 8.34 -10.99
CA GLN A 71 -17.16 9.15 -12.02
C GLN A 71 -16.20 10.23 -12.47
N GLY A 72 -16.03 10.37 -13.77
CA GLY A 72 -15.22 11.40 -14.40
C GLY A 72 -16.05 12.35 -15.25
N GLY A 73 -15.42 13.43 -15.65
CA GLY A 73 -15.97 14.43 -16.54
C GLY A 73 -14.94 15.48 -16.92
N GLN A 74 -15.39 16.52 -17.62
CA GLN A 74 -14.56 17.63 -18.02
C GLN A 74 -15.24 18.94 -17.65
N ALA A 75 -14.51 19.87 -17.07
CA ALA A 75 -14.98 21.21 -16.74
C ALA A 75 -13.84 22.22 -16.87
N GLY A 76 -14.09 23.31 -17.60
CA GLY A 76 -13.11 24.40 -17.75
C GLY A 76 -11.76 23.98 -18.35
N GLY A 77 -11.75 22.95 -19.21
CA GLY A 77 -10.52 22.40 -19.80
C GLY A 77 -9.79 21.37 -18.92
N VAL A 78 -10.31 21.10 -17.71
CA VAL A 78 -9.75 20.12 -16.78
C VAL A 78 -10.53 18.81 -16.87
N ASP A 79 -9.83 17.71 -17.13
CA ASP A 79 -10.35 16.35 -16.98
C ASP A 79 -10.30 15.99 -15.48
N TYR A 80 -11.44 15.65 -14.89
CA TYR A 80 -11.51 15.28 -13.47
C TYR A 80 -12.12 13.90 -13.28
N LYS A 81 -11.77 13.24 -12.17
CA LYS A 81 -12.39 12.00 -11.73
C LYS A 81 -12.49 11.95 -10.20
N ALA A 82 -13.63 11.50 -9.70
CA ALA A 82 -13.87 11.27 -8.28
C ALA A 82 -14.00 9.78 -8.01
N TYR A 83 -13.54 9.34 -6.84
CA TYR A 83 -13.50 7.93 -6.44
C TYR A 83 -14.05 7.76 -5.03
N LEU A 84 -14.82 6.71 -4.85
CA LEU A 84 -15.24 6.20 -3.55
C LEU A 84 -14.98 4.69 -3.51
N MET A 85 -14.19 4.23 -2.55
CA MET A 85 -13.99 2.81 -2.29
C MET A 85 -14.34 2.50 -0.85
N THR A 86 -15.23 1.55 -0.67
CA THR A 86 -15.54 0.94 0.62
C THR A 86 -14.97 -0.46 0.68
N ASN A 87 -14.66 -0.95 1.87
CA ASN A 87 -14.37 -2.36 2.09
C ASN A 87 -15.25 -2.91 3.21
N PHE A 88 -15.45 -4.20 3.18
CA PHE A 88 -15.95 -4.97 4.30
C PHE A 88 -14.93 -6.05 4.67
N PHE A 89 -14.77 -6.28 5.96
CA PHE A 89 -13.82 -7.24 6.50
C PHE A 89 -14.42 -7.99 7.68
N LYS A 90 -14.16 -9.29 7.70
CA LYS A 90 -14.40 -10.15 8.83
C LYS A 90 -13.33 -11.23 8.90
N GLU A 91 -12.85 -11.52 10.11
CA GLU A 91 -11.83 -12.54 10.34
C GLU A 91 -12.30 -13.99 10.08
N SER A 92 -13.58 -14.20 9.85
CA SER A 92 -14.18 -15.51 9.53
C SER A 92 -14.91 -15.48 8.20
N SER A 93 -15.29 -16.63 7.71
CA SER A 93 -16.17 -16.76 6.54
C SER A 93 -17.65 -16.51 6.84
N ASP A 94 -18.04 -16.49 8.11
CA ASP A 94 -19.43 -16.24 8.52
C ASP A 94 -19.68 -14.74 8.63
N ILE A 95 -20.29 -14.16 7.60
CA ILE A 95 -20.66 -12.74 7.54
C ILE A 95 -22.07 -12.46 8.09
N GLY A 96 -22.82 -13.50 8.45
CA GLY A 96 -24.21 -13.39 8.88
C GLY A 96 -24.40 -13.01 10.34
N ASP A 97 -23.37 -12.97 11.17
CA ASP A 97 -23.44 -12.71 12.61
C ASP A 97 -23.55 -11.20 13.00
N GLY A 98 -23.63 -10.31 12.02
CA GLY A 98 -23.78 -8.87 12.27
C GLY A 98 -22.51 -8.12 12.70
N SER A 99 -21.34 -8.79 12.82
CA SER A 99 -20.09 -8.16 13.24
C SER A 99 -19.20 -7.67 12.10
N THR A 100 -19.71 -7.64 10.87
CA THR A 100 -18.95 -7.20 9.69
C THR A 100 -18.74 -5.70 9.73
N THR A 101 -17.47 -5.28 9.63
CA THR A 101 -17.12 -3.85 9.59
C THR A 101 -17.05 -3.35 8.16
N ILE A 102 -17.73 -2.23 7.88
CA ILE A 102 -17.63 -1.48 6.62
C ILE A 102 -16.80 -0.22 6.86
N LYS A 103 -15.78 0.00 6.03
CA LYS A 103 -14.90 1.17 6.12
C LYS A 103 -14.80 1.86 4.75
N VAL A 104 -14.57 3.16 4.76
CA VAL A 104 -14.19 3.91 3.57
C VAL A 104 -12.67 3.86 3.45
N ASN A 105 -12.17 3.15 2.43
CA ASN A 105 -10.73 3.01 2.18
C ASN A 105 -10.17 4.15 1.35
N GLN A 106 -10.94 4.59 0.36
CA GLN A 106 -10.56 5.71 -0.49
C GLN A 106 -11.76 6.62 -0.72
N ILE A 107 -11.52 7.91 -0.64
CA ILE A 107 -12.41 8.96 -1.09
C ILE A 107 -11.54 10.13 -1.54
N TYR A 108 -11.42 10.32 -2.84
CA TYR A 108 -10.57 11.37 -3.40
C TYR A 108 -11.06 11.82 -4.77
N ALA A 109 -10.59 12.98 -5.18
CA ALA A 109 -10.76 13.48 -6.52
C ALA A 109 -9.40 13.78 -7.14
N GLU A 110 -9.30 13.64 -8.46
CA GLU A 110 -8.13 14.02 -9.24
C GLU A 110 -8.52 14.84 -10.46
N GLY A 111 -7.58 15.64 -10.96
CA GLY A 111 -7.76 16.47 -12.15
C GLY A 111 -6.46 16.66 -12.92
N LYS A 112 -6.58 16.73 -14.24
CA LYS A 112 -5.48 16.98 -15.19
C LYS A 112 -5.90 18.04 -16.20
N GLY A 113 -4.93 18.83 -16.69
CA GLY A 113 -5.21 19.91 -17.64
C GLY A 113 -5.30 21.29 -17.00
N PHE A 114 -4.81 21.46 -15.77
CA PHE A 114 -4.73 22.79 -15.13
C PHE A 114 -3.70 23.66 -15.82
N ASP A 115 -4.00 24.96 -16.02
CA ASP A 115 -3.13 25.92 -16.72
C ASP A 115 -1.71 25.99 -16.13
N VAL A 116 -1.61 25.84 -14.80
CA VAL A 116 -0.33 25.92 -14.08
C VAL A 116 0.57 24.71 -14.37
N ALA A 117 0.00 23.55 -14.68
CA ALA A 117 0.73 22.32 -14.97
C ALA A 117 -0.19 21.34 -15.74
N PRO A 118 -0.33 21.50 -17.06
CA PRO A 118 -1.36 20.78 -17.84
C PRO A 118 -1.09 19.28 -18.00
N ASN A 119 0.15 18.86 -17.83
CA ASN A 119 0.54 17.45 -17.95
C ASN A 119 0.50 16.67 -16.65
N GLN A 120 0.42 17.35 -15.52
CA GLN A 120 0.40 16.73 -14.18
C GLN A 120 -1.02 16.40 -13.76
N THR A 121 -1.15 15.36 -12.94
CA THR A 121 -2.41 15.00 -12.29
C THR A 121 -2.35 15.47 -10.83
N PHE A 122 -3.22 16.39 -10.46
CA PHE A 122 -3.39 16.82 -9.07
C PHE A 122 -4.50 16.03 -8.43
N TRP A 123 -4.33 15.66 -7.15
CA TRP A 123 -5.35 14.93 -6.41
C TRP A 123 -5.47 15.40 -4.96
N ILE A 124 -6.63 15.19 -4.37
CA ILE A 124 -6.93 15.50 -2.97
C ILE A 124 -7.91 14.50 -2.39
N GLY A 125 -7.67 14.06 -1.15
CA GLY A 125 -8.52 13.14 -0.40
C GLY A 125 -7.75 11.97 0.20
N ARG A 126 -8.46 10.91 0.58
CA ARG A 126 -7.85 9.66 1.05
C ARG A 126 -7.66 8.72 -0.13
N ARG A 127 -6.41 8.35 -0.38
CA ARG A 127 -6.03 7.56 -1.56
C ARG A 127 -5.05 6.44 -1.21
N PHE A 128 -5.22 5.28 -1.85
CA PHE A 128 -4.16 4.29 -1.95
C PHE A 128 -3.06 4.85 -2.84
N TYR A 129 -1.88 5.07 -2.28
CA TYR A 129 -0.84 5.79 -2.98
C TYR A 129 0.49 5.05 -2.97
N GLY A 130 1.10 4.94 -4.14
CA GLY A 130 2.44 4.42 -4.35
C GLY A 130 2.67 3.00 -3.83
N ARG A 131 1.64 2.15 -3.78
CA ARG A 131 1.74 0.79 -3.26
C ARG A 131 2.65 -0.08 -4.10
N ALA A 132 3.51 -0.85 -3.44
CA ALA A 132 4.29 -1.92 -4.03
C ALA A 132 4.35 -3.09 -3.03
N ASP A 133 3.85 -4.24 -3.43
CA ASP A 133 3.69 -5.42 -2.57
C ASP A 133 4.40 -6.65 -3.13
N VAL A 134 4.58 -7.63 -2.25
CA VAL A 134 4.80 -9.02 -2.63
C VAL A 134 3.56 -9.78 -2.20
N HIS A 135 2.71 -10.08 -3.18
CA HIS A 135 1.37 -10.60 -2.95
C HIS A 135 1.33 -11.92 -2.14
N MET A 136 2.37 -12.76 -2.26
CA MET A 136 2.50 -14.00 -1.50
C MET A 136 2.43 -13.77 0.02
N VAL A 137 2.99 -12.66 0.51
CA VAL A 137 3.01 -12.33 1.94
C VAL A 137 2.05 -11.20 2.32
N ASP A 138 1.22 -10.75 1.39
CA ASP A 138 0.26 -9.65 1.59
C ASP A 138 0.86 -8.41 2.26
N THR A 139 2.10 -8.12 1.91
CA THR A 139 2.85 -7.02 2.52
C THR A 139 3.19 -5.98 1.47
N PHE A 140 2.80 -4.76 1.75
CA PHE A 140 3.21 -3.59 0.98
C PHE A 140 4.56 -3.11 1.49
N PHE A 141 5.61 -3.38 0.72
CA PHE A 141 6.96 -2.87 1.00
C PHE A 141 7.07 -1.36 0.76
N VAL A 142 6.25 -0.81 -0.13
CA VAL A 142 5.96 0.63 -0.20
C VAL A 142 4.46 0.83 -0.05
N ASN A 143 4.03 1.73 0.82
CA ASN A 143 2.64 2.07 1.04
C ASN A 143 2.50 3.49 1.60
N MET A 144 2.34 4.44 0.72
CA MET A 144 2.18 5.84 1.07
C MET A 144 0.70 6.24 1.24
N THR A 145 -0.20 5.27 1.34
CA THR A 145 -1.65 5.51 1.54
C THR A 145 -1.91 6.49 2.67
N GLY A 146 -2.88 7.37 2.49
CA GLY A 146 -3.28 8.35 3.50
C GLY A 146 -4.27 9.38 3.00
N SER A 147 -4.66 10.27 3.91
CA SER A 147 -5.46 11.46 3.61
C SER A 147 -4.54 12.64 3.35
N GLY A 148 -4.66 13.26 2.18
CA GLY A 148 -3.74 14.31 1.76
C GLY A 148 -4.03 14.86 0.38
N ALA A 149 -3.00 15.41 -0.23
CA ALA A 149 -3.02 15.92 -1.59
C ALA A 149 -1.67 15.67 -2.27
N GLY A 150 -1.66 15.64 -3.58
CA GLY A 150 -0.44 15.44 -4.34
C GLY A 150 -0.54 15.87 -5.79
N ALA A 151 0.61 15.77 -6.45
CA ALA A 151 0.75 16.00 -7.87
C ALA A 151 1.66 14.93 -8.47
N ASP A 152 1.17 14.27 -9.50
CA ASP A 152 1.80 13.12 -10.14
C ASP A 152 2.20 13.46 -11.58
N GLY A 153 3.29 12.85 -12.06
CA GLY A 153 3.62 12.86 -13.47
C GLY A 153 4.62 13.94 -13.89
N PHE A 154 5.50 14.42 -13.02
CA PHE A 154 6.57 15.32 -13.40
C PHE A 154 7.69 14.56 -14.13
N ASP A 155 7.80 14.74 -15.43
CA ASP A 155 8.89 14.15 -16.21
C ASP A 155 10.20 14.89 -15.95
N LEU A 156 11.20 14.19 -15.41
CA LEU A 156 12.54 14.72 -15.16
C LEU A 156 13.54 14.29 -16.24
N GLY A 157 13.10 13.63 -17.32
CA GLY A 157 13.95 13.07 -18.36
C GLY A 157 14.64 11.77 -17.97
N VAL A 158 14.97 11.59 -16.69
CA VAL A 158 15.56 10.37 -16.12
C VAL A 158 14.52 9.45 -15.50
N GLY A 159 13.32 9.95 -15.26
CA GLY A 159 12.21 9.23 -14.63
C GLY A 159 11.07 10.19 -14.31
N THR A 160 10.00 9.66 -13.76
CA THR A 160 8.79 10.41 -13.40
C THR A 160 8.73 10.62 -11.90
N LEU A 161 8.64 11.88 -11.46
CA LEU A 161 8.51 12.28 -10.06
C LEU A 161 7.04 12.50 -9.70
N ASN A 162 6.64 11.96 -8.56
CA ASN A 162 5.36 12.19 -7.92
C ASN A 162 5.60 12.76 -6.51
N LEU A 163 4.74 13.67 -6.09
CA LEU A 163 4.84 14.42 -4.83
C LEU A 163 3.52 14.32 -4.07
N ALA A 164 3.59 14.10 -2.77
CA ALA A 164 2.39 14.06 -1.95
C ALA A 164 2.64 14.56 -0.52
N VAL A 165 1.62 15.16 0.07
CA VAL A 165 1.58 15.57 1.47
C VAL A 165 0.39 14.91 2.13
N PHE A 166 0.62 14.25 3.26
CA PHE A 166 -0.40 13.54 4.05
C PHE A 166 -0.47 14.07 5.47
N ARG A 167 -1.64 13.91 6.07
CA ARG A 167 -1.87 14.15 7.49
C ARG A 167 -2.34 12.86 8.15
N THR A 168 -2.05 12.71 9.43
CA THR A 168 -2.63 11.61 10.22
C THR A 168 -4.14 11.80 10.36
N ASP A 169 -4.90 10.71 10.25
CA ASP A 169 -6.37 10.71 10.31
C ASP A 169 -6.90 10.56 11.74
N GLU A 170 -6.03 10.45 12.74
CA GLU A 170 -6.43 10.09 14.08
C GLU A 170 -7.08 11.24 14.82
N ASN A 171 -8.40 11.22 14.90
CA ASN A 171 -9.20 12.17 15.66
C ASN A 171 -9.04 12.02 17.18
N ALA A 172 -8.39 10.96 17.65
CA ALA A 172 -8.35 10.59 19.06
C ALA A 172 -7.01 10.87 19.76
N SER A 173 -5.94 11.11 19.01
CA SER A 173 -4.65 11.39 19.62
C SER A 173 -4.28 12.86 19.51
N ALA A 174 -3.66 13.39 20.55
CA ALA A 174 -3.07 14.72 20.54
C ALA A 174 -1.96 14.88 19.48
N ASN A 175 -1.54 13.81 18.84
CA ASN A 175 -0.40 13.76 17.93
C ASN A 175 -0.84 13.76 16.45
N HIS A 176 -0.95 14.95 15.88
CA HIS A 176 -1.20 15.12 14.45
C HIS A 176 0.13 15.30 13.71
N GLY A 177 0.44 14.32 12.83
CA GLY A 177 1.64 14.38 12.02
C GLY A 177 1.37 14.82 10.58
N THR A 178 2.39 15.40 9.98
CA THR A 178 2.47 15.66 8.55
C THR A 178 3.53 14.76 7.94
N ARG A 179 3.26 14.20 6.76
CA ARG A 179 4.22 13.43 5.99
C ARG A 179 4.30 13.97 4.57
N VAL A 180 5.52 14.20 4.10
CA VAL A 180 5.81 14.51 2.70
C VAL A 180 6.43 13.27 2.08
N ASN A 181 5.92 12.85 0.93
CA ASN A 181 6.50 11.77 0.13
C ASN A 181 6.99 12.31 -1.22
N LEU A 182 8.14 11.80 -1.62
CA LEU A 182 8.73 11.92 -2.95
C LEU A 182 8.81 10.50 -3.53
N ASP A 183 8.40 10.33 -4.78
CA ASP A 183 8.38 9.02 -5.44
C ASP A 183 8.86 9.16 -6.89
N LEU A 184 10.15 8.88 -7.12
CA LEU A 184 10.79 8.90 -8.44
C LEU A 184 10.76 7.49 -9.03
N ASN A 185 10.05 7.34 -10.13
CA ASN A 185 9.82 6.06 -10.79
C ASN A 185 10.48 5.98 -12.18
N GLY A 186 10.76 4.77 -12.63
CA GLY A 186 11.14 4.49 -14.02
C GLY A 186 12.55 4.89 -14.40
N VAL A 187 13.43 5.14 -13.42
CA VAL A 187 14.85 5.44 -13.70
C VAL A 187 15.52 4.19 -14.30
N LYS A 188 15.92 4.26 -15.56
CA LYS A 188 16.58 3.15 -16.24
C LYS A 188 17.96 2.91 -15.65
N THR A 189 18.29 1.66 -15.36
CA THR A 189 19.59 1.24 -14.80
C THR A 189 20.42 0.45 -15.80
N ASN A 190 20.02 -0.76 -16.09
CA ASN A 190 20.65 -1.70 -17.04
C ASN A 190 19.56 -2.26 -17.98
N PRO A 191 19.89 -3.03 -19.03
CA PRO A 191 18.91 -3.63 -19.90
C PRO A 191 17.86 -4.45 -19.14
N GLY A 192 16.58 -4.03 -19.23
CA GLY A 192 15.46 -4.62 -18.48
C GLY A 192 15.37 -4.19 -17.02
N GLY A 193 16.28 -3.36 -16.53
CA GLY A 193 16.31 -2.86 -15.15
C GLY A 193 15.73 -1.46 -15.00
N THR A 194 14.96 -1.24 -13.92
CA THR A 194 14.46 0.08 -13.52
C THR A 194 14.58 0.28 -12.01
N LEU A 195 14.93 1.49 -11.60
CA LEU A 195 15.00 1.89 -10.21
C LEU A 195 13.82 2.83 -9.88
N ARG A 196 13.21 2.60 -8.73
CA ARG A 196 12.29 3.51 -8.06
C ARG A 196 12.92 3.97 -6.76
N VAL A 197 12.89 5.26 -6.50
CA VAL A 197 13.38 5.88 -5.26
C VAL A 197 12.20 6.55 -4.58
N THR A 198 11.88 6.10 -3.37
CA THR A 198 10.79 6.67 -2.58
C THR A 198 11.34 7.21 -1.27
N ALA A 199 11.00 8.45 -0.92
CA ALA A 199 11.38 9.07 0.34
C ALA A 199 10.15 9.51 1.12
N ALA A 200 10.26 9.50 2.44
CA ALA A 200 9.27 10.02 3.37
C ALA A 200 9.94 10.93 4.40
N LEU A 201 9.37 12.11 4.61
CA LEU A 201 9.70 13.01 5.71
C LEU A 201 8.47 13.14 6.59
N THR A 202 8.60 12.91 7.88
CA THR A 202 7.51 12.98 8.84
C THR A 202 7.80 14.05 9.89
N ASP A 203 6.78 14.76 10.30
CA ASP A 203 6.86 15.77 11.34
C ASP A 203 5.65 15.69 12.28
N PHE A 204 5.91 15.53 13.58
CA PHE A 204 4.95 15.53 14.67
C PHE A 204 5.26 16.64 15.71
N SER A 205 6.19 17.54 15.39
CA SER A 205 6.69 18.55 16.32
C SER A 205 5.60 19.49 16.84
N GLY A 206 4.59 19.79 16.03
CA GLY A 206 3.44 20.61 16.42
C GLY A 206 2.57 20.03 17.54
N THR A 207 2.76 18.77 17.89
CA THR A 207 2.00 18.04 18.91
C THR A 207 2.91 17.37 19.96
N GLY A 208 4.19 17.78 20.02
CA GLY A 208 5.16 17.25 20.97
C GLY A 208 5.78 15.90 20.57
N GLY A 209 5.45 15.39 19.39
CA GLY A 209 6.05 14.19 18.83
C GLY A 209 7.40 14.43 18.15
N LYS A 210 7.96 13.38 17.56
CA LYS A 210 9.27 13.42 16.88
C LYS A 210 9.08 13.40 15.37
N GLY A 211 10.03 14.00 14.66
CA GLY A 211 10.16 13.88 13.22
C GLY A 211 10.83 12.57 12.83
N GLY A 212 10.86 12.29 11.52
CA GLY A 212 11.54 11.13 10.99
C GLY A 212 11.74 11.21 9.48
N PHE A 213 12.53 10.29 8.96
CA PHE A 213 12.68 10.13 7.53
C PHE A 213 12.77 8.66 7.13
N GLY A 214 12.34 8.35 5.93
CA GLY A 214 12.44 7.04 5.32
C GLY A 214 12.98 7.13 3.89
N LEU A 215 13.69 6.11 3.45
CA LEU A 215 14.18 5.94 2.09
C LEU A 215 13.98 4.50 1.65
N SER A 216 13.43 4.32 0.45
CA SER A 216 13.27 3.03 -0.20
C SER A 216 13.87 3.09 -1.60
N LEU A 217 14.80 2.20 -1.87
CA LEU A 217 15.31 1.91 -3.20
C LEU A 217 14.69 0.60 -3.66
N GLN A 218 13.93 0.62 -4.75
CA GLN A 218 13.30 -0.55 -5.35
C GLN A 218 13.85 -0.75 -6.76
N HIS A 219 14.55 -1.85 -6.98
CA HIS A 219 15.04 -2.24 -8.30
C HIS A 219 14.18 -3.35 -8.88
N ASN A 220 13.63 -3.14 -10.07
CA ASN A 220 12.88 -4.15 -10.80
C ASN A 220 13.73 -4.60 -11.99
N GLN A 221 13.91 -5.90 -12.15
CA GLN A 221 14.68 -6.50 -13.23
C GLN A 221 13.84 -7.53 -13.97
N ALA A 222 13.61 -7.28 -15.25
CA ALA A 222 12.94 -8.24 -16.13
C ALA A 222 13.92 -9.33 -16.62
N ASN A 223 13.35 -10.46 -17.04
CA ASN A 223 14.07 -11.59 -17.67
C ASN A 223 15.14 -12.27 -16.78
N VAL A 224 14.96 -12.25 -15.47
CA VAL A 224 15.80 -13.03 -14.54
C VAL A 224 15.27 -14.46 -14.50
N PHE A 225 16.06 -15.43 -15.04
CA PHE A 225 15.64 -16.84 -15.17
C PHE A 225 14.25 -17.05 -15.81
N GLY A 226 13.87 -16.15 -16.72
CA GLY A 226 12.57 -16.20 -17.38
C GLY A 226 11.42 -15.61 -16.57
N GLY A 227 11.71 -14.88 -15.52
CA GLY A 227 10.75 -14.18 -14.67
C GLY A 227 11.14 -12.73 -14.40
N GLU A 228 10.54 -12.17 -13.38
CA GLU A 228 10.77 -10.81 -12.90
C GLU A 228 11.31 -10.85 -11.48
N ASN A 229 12.32 -10.07 -11.23
CA ASN A 229 12.94 -9.89 -9.94
C ASN A 229 12.66 -8.48 -9.42
N THR A 230 12.38 -8.36 -8.14
CA THR A 230 12.26 -7.07 -7.46
C THR A 230 13.02 -7.11 -6.14
N ALA A 231 13.96 -6.18 -5.98
CA ALA A 231 14.74 -6.00 -4.77
C ALA A 231 14.40 -4.65 -4.12
N TRP A 232 14.33 -4.62 -2.77
CA TRP A 232 14.21 -3.39 -2.00
C TRP A 232 15.33 -3.28 -0.98
N LEU A 233 15.94 -2.10 -0.89
CA LEU A 233 16.74 -1.67 0.24
C LEU A 233 16.03 -0.50 0.90
N GLN A 234 15.65 -0.66 2.16
CA GLN A 234 14.83 0.32 2.87
C GLN A 234 15.45 0.68 4.20
N TYR A 235 15.36 1.98 4.52
CA TYR A 235 15.76 2.53 5.80
C TYR A 235 14.72 3.52 6.29
N ALA A 236 14.47 3.53 7.61
CA ALA A 236 13.63 4.55 8.24
C ALA A 236 14.16 4.88 9.64
N GLN A 237 13.93 6.11 10.08
CA GLN A 237 14.30 6.61 11.38
C GLN A 237 13.17 7.46 11.96
N GLY A 238 13.07 7.48 13.30
CA GLY A 238 12.08 8.26 14.02
C GLY A 238 10.66 7.82 13.70
N SER A 239 9.80 8.77 13.44
CA SER A 239 8.38 8.56 13.16
C SER A 239 8.06 8.15 11.71
N ALA A 240 9.05 7.95 10.83
CA ALA A 240 8.86 7.33 9.54
C ALA A 240 8.92 5.80 9.64
N TYR A 241 8.22 5.11 8.72
CA TYR A 241 8.23 3.65 8.65
C TYR A 241 8.88 3.12 7.38
N LEU A 242 9.30 1.84 7.38
CA LEU A 242 9.99 1.21 6.24
C LEU A 242 9.18 1.21 4.95
N ASN A 243 7.86 1.18 5.03
CA ASN A 243 6.99 1.24 3.86
C ASN A 243 6.71 2.68 3.37
N MET A 244 7.47 3.67 3.86
CA MET A 244 7.31 5.09 3.54
C MET A 244 6.01 5.72 4.06
N GLY A 245 5.36 5.05 5.01
CA GLY A 245 4.21 5.52 5.77
C GLY A 245 4.62 6.27 7.04
N PHE A 246 3.61 6.60 7.85
CA PHE A 246 3.83 7.01 9.23
C PHE A 246 4.23 5.80 10.07
N GLY A 247 5.22 5.98 10.95
CA GLY A 247 5.41 5.17 12.15
C GLY A 247 4.52 5.68 13.27
N GLY A 248 4.75 5.28 14.53
CA GLY A 248 4.06 5.85 15.68
C GLY A 248 4.44 7.32 15.87
N GLY A 249 3.46 8.19 16.12
CA GLY A 249 3.70 9.64 16.28
C GLY A 249 4.50 10.03 17.53
N THR A 250 4.63 9.11 18.48
CA THR A 250 5.42 9.25 19.71
C THR A 250 6.75 8.51 19.64
N ASP A 251 7.09 7.98 18.49
CA ASP A 251 8.29 7.18 18.32
C ASP A 251 9.53 7.97 18.74
N ASP A 252 10.40 7.26 19.43
CA ASP A 252 11.72 7.76 19.79
C ASP A 252 12.49 8.18 18.53
N SER A 253 13.13 9.35 18.58
CA SER A 253 13.98 9.82 17.50
C SER A 253 15.13 8.85 17.18
N ASP A 254 15.50 8.00 18.15
CA ASP A 254 16.54 6.98 18.01
C ASP A 254 16.04 5.66 17.44
N GLN A 255 14.73 5.53 17.21
CA GLN A 255 14.16 4.39 16.51
C GLN A 255 14.72 4.31 15.09
N LYS A 256 15.41 3.23 14.77
CA LYS A 256 15.98 2.95 13.43
C LYS A 256 15.49 1.63 12.91
N ARG A 257 15.22 1.58 11.62
CA ARG A 257 14.71 0.40 10.92
C ARG A 257 15.42 0.27 9.57
N TRP A 258 15.80 -0.93 9.20
CA TRP A 258 16.22 -1.22 7.84
C TRP A 258 15.79 -2.61 7.44
N ARG A 259 15.57 -2.82 6.16
CA ARG A 259 15.38 -4.16 5.59
C ARG A 259 15.89 -4.23 4.16
N LEU A 260 16.31 -5.44 3.83
CA LEU A 260 16.58 -5.91 2.48
C LEU A 260 15.51 -6.93 2.11
N VAL A 261 14.91 -6.75 0.95
CA VAL A 261 13.88 -7.63 0.41
C VAL A 261 14.30 -8.06 -0.98
N GLU A 262 14.15 -9.33 -1.26
CA GLU A 262 14.38 -9.92 -2.58
C GLU A 262 13.17 -10.78 -2.93
N SER A 263 12.52 -10.50 -4.06
CA SER A 263 11.39 -11.25 -4.56
C SER A 263 11.58 -11.60 -6.01
N MET A 264 11.27 -12.84 -6.34
CA MET A 264 11.30 -13.39 -7.68
C MET A 264 9.94 -13.96 -8.03
N GLN A 265 9.42 -13.62 -9.20
CA GLN A 265 8.20 -14.22 -9.75
C GLN A 265 8.43 -14.71 -11.17
N TRP A 266 7.83 -15.85 -11.52
CA TRP A 266 7.97 -16.43 -12.85
C TRP A 266 6.70 -17.14 -13.29
N THR A 267 6.56 -17.28 -14.62
CA THR A 267 5.51 -18.07 -15.26
C THR A 267 6.12 -18.90 -16.36
N LYS A 268 5.89 -20.20 -16.34
CA LYS A 268 6.34 -21.14 -17.38
C LYS A 268 5.22 -22.11 -17.73
N GLY A 269 4.55 -21.84 -18.84
CA GLY A 269 3.35 -22.59 -19.24
C GLY A 269 2.26 -22.51 -18.14
N PRO A 270 1.74 -23.65 -17.66
CA PRO A 270 0.73 -23.68 -16.61
C PRO A 270 1.28 -23.42 -15.19
N LEU A 271 2.60 -23.33 -15.03
CA LEU A 271 3.27 -23.20 -13.75
C LEU A 271 3.59 -21.71 -13.50
N THR A 272 3.17 -21.22 -12.34
CA THR A 272 3.58 -19.92 -11.82
C THR A 272 4.25 -20.08 -10.47
N GLY A 273 5.21 -19.24 -10.16
CA GLY A 273 5.89 -19.27 -8.87
C GLY A 273 6.27 -17.89 -8.39
N GLN A 274 6.45 -17.81 -7.08
CA GLN A 274 6.98 -16.64 -6.39
C GLN A 274 7.88 -17.08 -5.24
N ALA A 275 9.01 -16.41 -5.05
CA ALA A 275 9.90 -16.61 -3.93
C ALA A 275 10.20 -15.27 -3.27
N LEU A 276 10.46 -15.28 -1.97
CA LEU A 276 10.75 -14.09 -1.18
C LEU A 276 11.81 -14.40 -0.14
N VAL A 277 12.72 -13.45 0.04
CA VAL A 277 13.64 -13.39 1.17
C VAL A 277 13.63 -11.99 1.75
N VAL A 278 13.53 -11.88 3.08
CA VAL A 278 13.59 -10.60 3.81
C VAL A 278 14.58 -10.73 4.95
N PHE A 279 15.43 -9.74 5.11
CA PHE A 279 16.28 -9.54 6.27
C PHE A 279 16.09 -8.11 6.78
N GLY A 280 16.01 -7.94 8.08
CA GLY A 280 15.88 -6.61 8.64
C GLY A 280 16.23 -6.52 10.10
N LYS A 281 16.35 -5.28 10.55
CA LYS A 281 16.59 -4.93 11.93
C LYS A 281 15.83 -3.66 12.26
N GLN A 282 15.28 -3.62 13.46
CA GLN A 282 14.61 -2.42 13.98
C GLN A 282 14.83 -2.27 15.47
N GLY A 283 14.57 -1.08 15.98
CA GLY A 283 14.60 -0.79 17.41
C GLY A 283 15.37 0.48 17.77
N THR A 284 15.43 0.72 19.05
CA THR A 284 16.23 1.78 19.69
C THR A 284 17.61 1.24 20.10
N PRO A 285 18.54 2.07 20.55
CA PRO A 285 19.85 1.60 21.06
C PRO A 285 19.73 0.52 22.14
N ASN A 286 18.70 0.59 22.99
CA ASN A 286 18.52 -0.28 24.16
C ASN A 286 17.55 -1.45 23.92
N ASN A 287 16.83 -1.46 22.81
CA ASN A 287 15.88 -2.52 22.46
C ASN A 287 15.90 -2.73 20.95
N LYS A 288 16.67 -3.70 20.51
CA LYS A 288 16.85 -4.03 19.09
C LYS A 288 16.28 -5.40 18.82
N GLU A 289 15.79 -5.57 17.61
CA GLU A 289 15.35 -6.86 17.13
C GLU A 289 15.80 -7.08 15.68
N THR A 290 16.07 -8.32 15.35
CA THR A 290 16.31 -8.76 13.99
C THR A 290 15.19 -9.67 13.54
N PHE A 291 14.81 -9.54 12.29
CA PHE A 291 13.82 -10.39 11.66
C PHE A 291 14.32 -10.88 10.30
N ASN A 292 13.95 -12.08 9.97
CA ASN A 292 14.18 -12.63 8.64
C ASN A 292 13.04 -13.56 8.24
N THR A 293 12.82 -13.67 6.95
CA THR A 293 11.87 -14.61 6.39
C THR A 293 12.36 -15.12 5.04
N ILE A 294 12.05 -16.36 4.77
CA ILE A 294 12.21 -16.98 3.46
C ILE A 294 10.95 -17.78 3.15
N GLY A 295 10.46 -17.69 1.93
CA GLY A 295 9.30 -18.45 1.51
C GLY A 295 9.14 -18.52 0.02
N GLY A 296 8.24 -19.39 -0.40
CA GLY A 296 7.91 -19.60 -1.79
C GLY A 296 6.50 -20.14 -1.99
N ARG A 297 5.97 -19.81 -3.15
CA ARG A 297 4.67 -20.27 -3.62
C ARG A 297 4.80 -20.82 -5.03
N VAL A 298 4.11 -21.91 -5.30
CA VAL A 298 3.99 -22.49 -6.65
C VAL A 298 2.51 -22.79 -6.91
N ALA A 299 2.04 -22.41 -8.09
CA ALA A 299 0.70 -22.74 -8.54
C ALA A 299 0.75 -23.41 -9.92
N TYR A 300 -0.05 -24.47 -10.09
CA TYR A 300 -0.22 -25.17 -11.35
C TYR A 300 -1.67 -25.02 -11.83
N ALA A 301 -1.83 -24.46 -13.02
CA ALA A 301 -3.13 -24.30 -13.67
C ALA A 301 -3.47 -25.56 -14.47
N PHE A 302 -4.42 -26.37 -13.99
CA PHE A 302 -4.94 -27.52 -14.71
C PHE A 302 -5.85 -27.12 -15.87
N THR A 303 -6.58 -26.04 -15.67
CA THR A 303 -7.45 -25.41 -16.68
C THR A 303 -7.36 -23.89 -16.55
N LYS A 304 -8.04 -23.15 -17.43
CA LYS A 304 -8.15 -21.70 -17.34
C LYS A 304 -8.75 -21.21 -16.00
N ASN A 305 -9.62 -22.01 -15.39
CA ASN A 305 -10.42 -21.64 -14.23
C ASN A 305 -10.09 -22.45 -12.96
N PHE A 306 -9.19 -23.44 -13.05
CA PHE A 306 -8.83 -24.28 -11.94
C PHE A 306 -7.32 -24.40 -11.79
N LYS A 307 -6.82 -24.02 -10.62
CA LYS A 307 -5.41 -24.13 -10.23
C LYS A 307 -5.26 -24.71 -8.84
N LEU A 308 -4.19 -25.46 -8.61
CA LEU A 308 -3.73 -25.86 -7.29
C LEU A 308 -2.52 -25.00 -6.92
N GLN A 309 -2.48 -24.55 -5.69
CA GLN A 309 -1.40 -23.73 -5.16
C GLN A 309 -0.86 -24.31 -3.87
N GLY A 310 0.46 -24.33 -3.74
CA GLY A 310 1.19 -24.66 -2.53
C GLY A 310 2.09 -23.50 -2.12
N GLU A 311 2.20 -23.26 -0.83
CA GLU A 311 3.02 -22.20 -0.26
C GLU A 311 3.72 -22.71 1.00
N LEU A 312 5.00 -22.32 1.17
CA LEU A 312 5.80 -22.63 2.36
C LEU A 312 6.61 -21.41 2.74
N GLY A 313 6.67 -21.10 4.03
CA GLY A 313 7.46 -20.01 4.55
C GLY A 313 7.99 -20.27 5.95
N VAL A 314 9.17 -19.75 6.23
CA VAL A 314 9.83 -19.78 7.54
C VAL A 314 10.21 -18.38 7.93
N SER A 315 9.89 -18.03 9.15
CA SER A 315 10.11 -16.72 9.71
C SER A 315 10.80 -16.81 11.06
N SER A 316 11.72 -15.92 11.34
CA SER A 316 12.41 -15.83 12.62
C SER A 316 12.46 -14.39 13.08
N HIS A 317 12.16 -14.19 14.34
CA HIS A 317 12.19 -12.91 15.02
C HIS A 317 13.00 -13.05 16.31
N LYS A 318 14.04 -12.25 16.47
CA LYS A 318 14.97 -12.37 17.60
C LYS A 318 15.15 -11.00 18.27
N PRO A 319 14.62 -10.80 19.49
CA PRO A 319 14.99 -9.67 20.32
C PRO A 319 16.50 -9.72 20.58
N GLN A 320 17.14 -8.58 20.55
CA GLN A 320 18.52 -8.37 20.98
C GLN A 320 18.47 -7.47 22.19
N GLY A 321 18.41 -8.09 23.37
CA GLY A 321 18.51 -7.38 24.66
C GLY A 321 19.93 -6.94 24.94
#